data_6a84557e1284d18072c94ca550cd96aa
#
_entry.id   6a84557e1284d18072c94ca550cd96aa
#
_cell.length_a   1.000
_cell.length_b   1.000
_cell.length_c   1.000
_cell.angle_alpha   90.00
_cell.angle_beta   90.00
_cell.angle_gamma   90.00
#
_symmetry.space_group_name_H-M   'P 1'
#
loop_
_entity.id
_entity.type
_entity.pdbx_description
1 polymer ?
#
loop_
_entity_poly.entity_id
_entity_poly.type
_entity_poly.pdbx_seq_one_letter_code
_entity_poly.pdbx_strand_id
1 'polypeptide(L)'
;MKQNGITRRQALLSLATISAGALIKPSSIFCSTVSDKIRFAVIGDWGTGSRDQFGVASQMFSTHQRTPFDFVISAGDNIYPNGNGKYFGRNFEQPFANLLKDRVKFYTVLGNHDVADGRQDQCQYPLFNMGGQNYYKIERGNGLAEFFMLDSNDFGRTQTTWLENSLRASRAKWKIAVFHHPIYSSGEHGSAIGLRKQLEPLFTRYGVHVAFSGHDHIYERTKPQQGIQYFVSGAAGKVRRGDIDKRSGLSAASFDDDNHYMVIEIDEKQVGFQAISETGVVVDSGVLTQAQS
;
A
#
# COMPACT_ATOMS: atom_id res chain seq x y z
N MET A 1 -87.04 -30.17 -12.62
CA MET A 1 -85.69 -29.60 -12.46
C MET A 1 -85.54 -29.11 -11.03
N LYS A 2 -84.88 -29.84 -10.16
CA LYS A 2 -84.72 -29.50 -8.75
C LYS A 2 -83.23 -29.24 -8.49
N GLN A 3 -82.89 -28.03 -8.10
CA GLN A 3 -81.57 -27.62 -7.60
C GLN A 3 -81.40 -28.16 -6.18
N ASN A 4 -80.41 -28.97 -5.92
CA ASN A 4 -79.97 -29.32 -4.59
C ASN A 4 -78.84 -28.44 -4.13
N GLY A 5 -79.18 -27.48 -3.27
CA GLY A 5 -78.20 -26.65 -2.59
C GLY A 5 -77.61 -27.35 -1.38
N ILE A 6 -76.32 -27.38 -1.25
CA ILE A 6 -75.55 -27.89 -0.11
C ILE A 6 -75.72 -26.93 1.07
N THR A 7 -76.21 -27.44 2.21
CA THR A 7 -76.45 -26.63 3.42
C THR A 7 -75.18 -26.37 4.20
N ARG A 8 -75.14 -25.21 4.88
CA ARG A 8 -73.99 -24.71 5.69
C ARG A 8 -73.50 -25.62 6.83
N ARG A 9 -74.18 -26.75 7.05
CA ARG A 9 -73.82 -27.71 8.13
C ARG A 9 -72.87 -28.82 7.67
N GLN A 10 -72.62 -28.98 6.39
CA GLN A 10 -71.67 -29.98 5.85
C GLN A 10 -70.28 -29.45 5.58
N ALA A 11 -70.07 -28.16 5.77
CA ALA A 11 -68.74 -27.50 5.55
C ALA A 11 -67.87 -27.48 6.81
N LEU A 12 -68.31 -28.07 7.95
CA LEU A 12 -67.58 -27.93 9.24
C LEU A 12 -66.95 -29.23 9.75
N LEU A 13 -66.79 -30.24 8.92
CA LEU A 13 -66.25 -31.54 9.35
C LEU A 13 -65.07 -32.06 8.51
N SER A 14 -64.24 -31.16 7.96
CA SER A 14 -63.05 -31.57 7.22
C SER A 14 -61.83 -30.72 7.54
N LEU A 15 -61.63 -30.34 8.79
CA LEU A 15 -60.47 -29.66 9.27
C LEU A 15 -59.96 -30.31 10.56
N ALA A 16 -59.43 -31.52 10.42
CA ALA A 16 -58.61 -32.12 11.45
C ALA A 16 -57.54 -32.99 10.78
N THR A 17 -56.30 -32.73 11.20
CA THR A 17 -55.08 -33.52 10.97
C THR A 17 -54.42 -33.37 9.63
N ILE A 18 -53.40 -32.48 9.63
CA ILE A 18 -51.99 -32.81 9.29
C ILE A 18 -51.11 -31.73 9.92
N SER A 19 -50.67 -31.94 11.13
CA SER A 19 -49.51 -31.27 11.72
C SER A 19 -48.27 -32.05 11.36
N ALA A 20 -47.75 -31.85 10.17
CA ALA A 20 -46.37 -32.24 9.86
C ALA A 20 -45.48 -31.04 10.17
N GLY A 21 -44.85 -31.05 11.34
CA GLY A 21 -43.83 -30.09 11.72
C GLY A 21 -42.64 -30.18 10.77
N ALA A 22 -42.60 -29.30 9.79
CA ALA A 22 -41.39 -29.05 9.05
C ALA A 22 -40.42 -28.30 10.01
N LEU A 23 -39.51 -29.02 10.62
CA LEU A 23 -38.31 -28.44 11.24
C LEU A 23 -37.55 -27.70 10.15
N ILE A 24 -37.80 -26.38 10.05
CA ILE A 24 -36.92 -25.47 9.31
C ILE A 24 -35.59 -25.48 10.07
N LYS A 25 -34.64 -26.32 9.62
CA LYS A 25 -33.25 -26.17 10.03
C LYS A 25 -32.84 -24.75 9.67
N PRO A 26 -32.30 -23.97 10.62
CA PRO A 26 -31.71 -22.70 10.25
C PRO A 26 -30.58 -23.02 9.26
N SER A 27 -30.76 -22.60 8.01
CA SER A 27 -29.67 -22.56 7.06
C SER A 27 -28.57 -21.69 7.70
N SER A 28 -27.51 -22.33 8.15
CA SER A 28 -26.30 -21.61 8.47
C SER A 28 -25.92 -20.83 7.21
N ILE A 29 -26.16 -19.53 7.25
CA ILE A 29 -25.58 -18.62 6.29
C ILE A 29 -24.07 -18.77 6.56
N PHE A 30 -23.42 -19.64 5.80
CA PHE A 30 -22.00 -19.57 5.64
C PHE A 30 -21.75 -18.21 5.00
N CYS A 31 -21.48 -17.21 5.86
CA CYS A 31 -20.79 -16.02 5.44
C CYS A 31 -19.45 -16.54 4.93
N SER A 32 -19.35 -16.72 3.62
CA SER A 32 -18.08 -16.92 2.95
C SER A 32 -17.28 -15.67 3.29
N THR A 33 -16.38 -15.79 4.25
CA THR A 33 -15.35 -14.79 4.47
C THR A 33 -14.50 -14.82 3.22
N VAL A 34 -14.85 -13.98 2.24
CA VAL A 34 -13.88 -13.54 1.24
C VAL A 34 -12.75 -12.98 2.09
N SER A 35 -11.66 -13.70 2.16
CA SER A 35 -10.45 -13.20 2.82
C SER A 35 -10.14 -11.88 2.11
N ASP A 36 -10.33 -10.77 2.81
CA ASP A 36 -10.05 -9.44 2.27
C ASP A 36 -8.53 -9.36 2.03
N LYS A 37 -8.13 -9.76 0.82
CA LYS A 37 -6.77 -9.60 0.35
C LYS A 37 -6.67 -8.26 -0.34
N ILE A 38 -5.62 -7.53 -0.05
CA ILE A 38 -5.26 -6.32 -0.78
C ILE A 38 -3.93 -6.55 -1.48
N ARG A 39 -3.82 -6.09 -2.71
CA ARG A 39 -2.58 -6.11 -3.47
C ARG A 39 -2.27 -4.73 -3.98
N PHE A 40 -1.02 -4.29 -3.84
CA PHE A 40 -0.58 -2.98 -4.30
C PHE A 40 0.87 -3.01 -4.76
N ALA A 41 1.25 -2.03 -5.58
CA ALA A 41 2.64 -1.82 -5.95
C ALA A 41 3.26 -0.71 -5.09
N VAL A 42 4.59 -0.75 -4.91
CA VAL A 42 5.37 0.31 -4.26
C VAL A 42 6.47 0.76 -5.21
N ILE A 43 6.60 2.07 -5.37
CA ILE A 43 7.64 2.75 -6.14
C ILE A 43 8.15 3.95 -5.36
N GLY A 44 9.39 4.38 -5.63
CA GLY A 44 9.97 5.63 -5.15
C GLY A 44 10.94 6.17 -6.19
N ASP A 45 11.19 7.49 -6.16
CA ASP A 45 12.23 8.15 -6.99
C ASP A 45 12.04 7.88 -8.50
N TRP A 46 10.81 8.05 -8.95
CA TRP A 46 10.40 7.57 -10.28
C TRP A 46 10.17 8.66 -11.32
N GLY A 47 9.76 9.87 -10.94
CA GLY A 47 9.21 10.90 -11.82
C GLY A 47 10.22 11.63 -12.71
N THR A 48 11.06 10.92 -13.42
CA THR A 48 12.14 11.46 -14.26
C THR A 48 11.70 11.79 -15.70
N GLY A 49 10.67 11.12 -16.21
CA GLY A 49 10.30 11.11 -17.63
C GLY A 49 11.33 10.40 -18.50
N SER A 50 12.21 9.59 -17.92
CA SER A 50 13.26 8.84 -18.60
C SER A 50 12.76 7.54 -19.21
N ARG A 51 13.59 6.95 -20.08
CA ARG A 51 13.35 5.62 -20.64
C ARG A 51 13.17 4.56 -19.54
N ASP A 52 13.98 4.66 -18.49
CA ASP A 52 13.99 3.70 -17.39
C ASP A 52 12.66 3.75 -16.61
N GLN A 53 12.13 4.94 -16.35
CA GLN A 53 10.79 5.08 -15.77
C GLN A 53 9.71 4.44 -16.66
N PHE A 54 9.77 4.65 -17.99
CA PHE A 54 8.82 4.01 -18.90
C PHE A 54 8.98 2.49 -18.91
N GLY A 55 10.21 1.97 -18.78
CA GLY A 55 10.48 0.54 -18.64
C GLY A 55 9.82 -0.05 -17.40
N VAL A 56 10.04 0.57 -16.23
CA VAL A 56 9.39 0.17 -14.97
C VAL A 56 7.87 0.24 -15.09
N ALA A 57 7.31 1.34 -15.62
CA ALA A 57 5.87 1.50 -15.77
C ALA A 57 5.25 0.44 -16.70
N SER A 58 5.94 0.09 -17.80
CA SER A 58 5.55 -0.99 -18.71
C SER A 58 5.56 -2.36 -18.03
N GLN A 59 6.59 -2.64 -17.24
CA GLN A 59 6.70 -3.88 -16.48
C GLN A 59 5.65 -3.98 -15.37
N MET A 60 5.37 -2.87 -14.67
CA MET A 60 4.26 -2.77 -13.71
C MET A 60 2.92 -3.07 -14.36
N PHE A 61 2.65 -2.50 -15.55
CA PHE A 61 1.42 -2.77 -16.28
C PHE A 61 1.32 -4.23 -16.72
N SER A 62 2.41 -4.80 -17.24
CA SER A 62 2.47 -6.24 -17.58
C SER A 62 2.19 -7.15 -16.38
N THR A 63 2.67 -6.76 -15.19
CA THR A 63 2.37 -7.48 -13.95
C THR A 63 0.92 -7.29 -13.54
N HIS A 64 0.39 -6.05 -13.63
CA HIS A 64 -1.02 -5.75 -13.33
C HIS A 64 -1.98 -6.57 -14.20
N GLN A 65 -1.67 -6.75 -15.49
CA GLN A 65 -2.48 -7.57 -16.39
C GLN A 65 -2.54 -9.04 -15.99
N ARG A 66 -1.43 -9.61 -15.45
CA ARG A 66 -1.38 -11.00 -15.00
C ARG A 66 -1.94 -11.17 -13.60
N THR A 67 -1.66 -10.22 -12.74
CA THR A 67 -1.97 -10.26 -11.31
C THR A 67 -2.35 -8.84 -10.87
N PRO A 68 -3.63 -8.45 -11.01
CA PRO A 68 -4.08 -7.10 -10.72
C PRO A 68 -3.72 -6.65 -9.32
N PHE A 69 -3.28 -5.40 -9.19
CA PHE A 69 -3.14 -4.68 -7.93
C PHE A 69 -4.08 -3.48 -7.91
N ASP A 70 -4.56 -3.13 -6.71
CA ASP A 70 -5.66 -2.19 -6.55
C ASP A 70 -5.18 -0.74 -6.62
N PHE A 71 -3.94 -0.49 -6.19
CA PHE A 71 -3.34 0.84 -6.14
C PHE A 71 -1.82 0.79 -6.13
N VAL A 72 -1.21 1.95 -6.25
CA VAL A 72 0.23 2.17 -6.13
C VAL A 72 0.49 3.09 -4.93
N ILE A 73 1.47 2.74 -4.11
CA ILE A 73 2.07 3.60 -3.08
C ILE A 73 3.36 4.18 -3.64
N SER A 74 3.51 5.50 -3.57
CA SER A 74 4.76 6.17 -3.89
C SER A 74 5.47 6.64 -2.63
N ALA A 75 6.75 6.28 -2.51
CA ALA A 75 7.64 6.67 -1.43
C ALA A 75 8.36 8.03 -1.69
N GLY A 76 7.79 8.88 -2.55
CA GLY A 76 8.30 10.24 -2.81
C GLY A 76 9.23 10.34 -4.01
N ASP A 77 9.70 11.56 -4.25
CA ASP A 77 10.37 12.01 -5.46
C ASP A 77 9.55 11.63 -6.71
N ASN A 78 8.30 12.11 -6.64
CA ASN A 78 7.28 11.83 -7.64
C ASN A 78 7.54 12.54 -8.95
N ILE A 79 8.18 13.73 -8.90
CA ILE A 79 8.38 14.60 -10.07
C ILE A 79 9.75 15.28 -9.99
N TYR A 80 10.69 14.83 -10.80
CA TYR A 80 11.95 15.51 -11.02
C TYR A 80 11.84 16.65 -12.06
N PRO A 81 12.73 17.70 -11.99
CA PRO A 81 13.80 17.83 -11.00
C PRO A 81 13.35 18.47 -9.68
N ASN A 82 12.14 19.05 -9.59
CA ASN A 82 11.77 19.95 -8.49
C ASN A 82 10.29 19.91 -8.10
N GLY A 83 9.57 18.86 -8.45
CA GLY A 83 8.17 18.66 -8.06
C GLY A 83 7.13 19.46 -8.86
N ASN A 84 7.53 20.39 -9.72
CA ASN A 84 6.66 21.36 -10.38
C ASN A 84 5.59 20.68 -11.26
N GLY A 85 4.33 21.11 -11.11
CA GLY A 85 3.17 20.55 -11.80
C GLY A 85 3.21 20.57 -13.31
N LYS A 86 4.02 21.46 -13.92
CA LYS A 86 4.23 21.48 -15.38
C LYS A 86 4.78 20.18 -15.95
N TYR A 87 5.35 19.33 -15.12
CA TYR A 87 5.91 18.04 -15.52
C TYR A 87 4.96 16.86 -15.31
N PHE A 88 3.79 17.02 -14.70
CA PHE A 88 2.87 15.92 -14.39
C PHE A 88 2.52 15.10 -15.65
N GLY A 89 2.17 15.75 -16.75
CA GLY A 89 1.87 15.07 -18.01
C GLY A 89 3.01 14.17 -18.48
N ARG A 90 4.22 14.73 -18.55
CA ARG A 90 5.40 14.02 -19.08
C ARG A 90 5.94 12.96 -18.12
N ASN A 91 6.03 13.32 -16.83
CA ASN A 91 6.76 12.50 -15.85
C ASN A 91 5.86 11.55 -15.05
N PHE A 92 4.52 11.69 -15.19
CA PHE A 92 3.58 10.80 -14.52
C PHE A 92 2.51 10.24 -15.47
N GLU A 93 1.69 11.10 -16.09
CA GLU A 93 0.53 10.61 -16.84
C GLU A 93 0.94 9.76 -18.04
N GLN A 94 1.97 10.17 -18.79
CA GLN A 94 2.45 9.43 -19.97
C GLN A 94 3.07 8.08 -19.60
N PRO A 95 4.03 7.97 -18.65
CA PRO A 95 4.61 6.67 -18.28
C PRO A 95 3.55 5.69 -17.74
N PHE A 96 2.64 6.17 -16.90
CA PHE A 96 1.63 5.31 -16.24
C PHE A 96 0.26 5.32 -16.93
N ALA A 97 0.17 5.78 -18.20
CA ALA A 97 -1.11 5.94 -18.91
C ALA A 97 -1.99 4.68 -18.91
N ASN A 98 -1.40 3.50 -19.05
CA ASN A 98 -2.13 2.24 -19.07
C ASN A 98 -2.71 1.89 -17.68
N LEU A 99 -1.96 2.09 -16.61
CA LEU A 99 -2.45 1.90 -15.23
C LEU A 99 -3.54 2.91 -14.89
N LEU A 100 -3.38 4.16 -15.30
CA LEU A 100 -4.38 5.21 -15.09
C LEU A 100 -5.67 4.92 -15.86
N LYS A 101 -5.58 4.40 -17.09
CA LYS A 101 -6.72 3.95 -17.89
C LYS A 101 -7.49 2.82 -17.18
N ASP A 102 -6.78 1.92 -16.53
CA ASP A 102 -7.37 0.83 -15.74
C ASP A 102 -7.80 1.30 -14.34
N ARG A 103 -7.75 2.64 -14.10
CA ARG A 103 -8.19 3.30 -12.86
C ARG A 103 -7.39 2.90 -11.62
N VAL A 104 -6.17 2.43 -11.78
CA VAL A 104 -5.25 2.20 -10.67
C VAL A 104 -4.94 3.54 -10.01
N LYS A 105 -5.20 3.65 -8.70
CA LYS A 105 -4.97 4.87 -7.93
C LYS A 105 -3.53 4.95 -7.44
N PHE A 106 -2.98 6.16 -7.45
CA PHE A 106 -1.67 6.44 -6.85
C PHE A 106 -1.86 7.21 -5.55
N TYR A 107 -1.24 6.75 -4.48
CA TYR A 107 -1.17 7.44 -3.19
C TYR A 107 0.28 7.78 -2.91
N THR A 108 0.59 9.08 -2.80
CA THR A 108 1.97 9.54 -2.80
C THR A 108 2.34 10.20 -1.47
N VAL A 109 3.60 10.11 -1.09
CA VAL A 109 4.23 11.02 -0.15
C VAL A 109 5.17 11.95 -0.89
N LEU A 110 5.62 13.03 -0.24
CA LEU A 110 6.51 14.00 -0.84
C LEU A 110 7.97 13.62 -0.57
N GLY A 111 8.80 13.63 -1.63
CA GLY A 111 10.24 13.57 -1.52
C GLY A 111 10.88 14.97 -1.48
N ASN A 112 12.20 15.04 -1.34
CA ASN A 112 12.93 16.31 -1.25
C ASN A 112 12.90 17.09 -2.58
N HIS A 113 12.88 16.41 -3.72
CA HIS A 113 12.68 17.06 -5.02
C HIS A 113 11.26 17.62 -5.15
N ASP A 114 10.27 16.95 -4.61
CA ASP A 114 8.87 17.37 -4.72
C ASP A 114 8.58 18.69 -3.98
N VAL A 115 9.25 18.90 -2.85
CA VAL A 115 9.03 20.09 -2.02
C VAL A 115 9.81 21.33 -2.46
N ALA A 116 10.73 21.19 -3.41
CA ALA A 116 11.54 22.30 -3.89
C ALA A 116 10.69 23.42 -4.52
N ASP A 117 9.81 23.05 -5.49
CA ASP A 117 8.91 23.99 -6.16
C ASP A 117 7.47 23.48 -6.29
N GLY A 118 7.20 22.20 -5.99
CA GLY A 118 5.96 21.52 -6.34
C GLY A 118 5.09 21.04 -5.18
N ARG A 119 5.45 21.34 -3.92
CA ARG A 119 4.68 20.85 -2.75
C ARG A 119 3.18 21.06 -2.90
N GLN A 120 2.75 22.29 -3.19
CA GLN A 120 1.35 22.62 -3.30
C GLN A 120 0.69 22.00 -4.53
N ASP A 121 1.39 22.00 -5.67
CA ASP A 121 0.92 21.39 -6.90
C ASP A 121 0.61 19.90 -6.68
N GLN A 122 1.53 19.17 -6.06
CA GLN A 122 1.39 17.73 -5.82
C GLN A 122 0.30 17.41 -4.80
N CYS A 123 0.24 18.14 -3.68
CA CYS A 123 -0.79 17.93 -2.67
C CYS A 123 -2.21 18.11 -3.25
N GLN A 124 -2.38 19.05 -4.18
CA GLN A 124 -3.66 19.35 -4.81
C GLN A 124 -3.95 18.54 -6.07
N TYR A 125 -2.94 17.83 -6.61
CA TYR A 125 -3.12 17.08 -7.84
C TYR A 125 -4.01 15.86 -7.62
N PRO A 126 -5.17 15.78 -8.31
CA PRO A 126 -6.19 14.77 -7.99
C PRO A 126 -5.70 13.33 -8.12
N LEU A 127 -4.78 13.06 -9.06
CA LEU A 127 -4.30 11.70 -9.31
C LEU A 127 -3.28 11.21 -8.28
N PHE A 128 -2.72 12.09 -7.44
CA PHE A 128 -1.85 11.70 -6.32
C PHE A 128 -2.60 11.36 -5.04
N ASN A 129 -3.92 11.64 -5.00
CA ASN A 129 -4.83 11.27 -3.92
C ASN A 129 -4.37 11.73 -2.51
N MET A 130 -3.64 12.84 -2.43
CA MET A 130 -3.19 13.43 -1.16
C MET A 130 -4.29 14.28 -0.47
N GLY A 131 -5.32 14.70 -1.22
CA GLY A 131 -6.43 15.48 -0.68
C GLY A 131 -6.04 16.86 -0.14
N GLY A 132 -4.99 17.47 -0.69
CA GLY A 132 -4.45 18.75 -0.24
C GLY A 132 -3.59 18.66 1.03
N GLN A 133 -3.26 17.46 1.51
CA GLN A 133 -2.52 17.24 2.75
C GLN A 133 -1.07 16.84 2.49
N ASN A 134 -0.12 17.32 3.31
CA ASN A 134 1.27 16.88 3.26
C ASN A 134 1.47 15.48 3.88
N TYR A 135 0.62 15.13 4.83
CA TYR A 135 0.60 13.81 5.48
C TYR A 135 -0.85 13.42 5.76
N TYR A 136 -1.16 12.16 5.63
CA TYR A 136 -2.51 11.62 5.71
C TYR A 136 -2.49 10.12 5.98
N LYS A 137 -3.65 9.51 6.13
CA LYS A 137 -3.78 8.06 6.23
C LYS A 137 -4.83 7.52 5.28
N ILE A 138 -4.65 6.29 4.86
CA ILE A 138 -5.63 5.53 4.08
C ILE A 138 -5.85 4.17 4.72
N GLU A 139 -7.09 3.70 4.70
CA GLU A 139 -7.47 2.37 5.16
C GLU A 139 -7.87 1.52 3.95
N ARG A 140 -7.52 0.24 3.98
CA ARG A 140 -7.85 -0.74 2.95
C ARG A 140 -8.23 -2.07 3.57
N GLY A 141 -9.13 -2.80 2.85
CA GLY A 141 -9.51 -4.15 3.24
C GLY A 141 -10.28 -4.19 4.56
N ASN A 142 -11.20 -3.21 4.81
CA ASN A 142 -12.12 -3.25 5.94
C ASN A 142 -11.42 -3.41 7.30
N GLY A 143 -10.38 -2.63 7.55
CA GLY A 143 -9.54 -2.72 8.76
C GLY A 143 -8.37 -3.70 8.63
N LEU A 144 -8.16 -4.29 7.45
CA LEU A 144 -7.01 -5.17 7.23
C LEU A 144 -5.69 -4.39 7.27
N ALA A 145 -5.59 -3.26 6.57
CA ALA A 145 -4.38 -2.45 6.56
C ALA A 145 -4.67 -0.95 6.64
N GLU A 146 -3.86 -0.23 7.41
CA GLU A 146 -3.86 1.22 7.49
C GLU A 146 -2.45 1.74 7.17
N PHE A 147 -2.39 2.68 6.21
CA PHE A 147 -1.15 3.29 5.74
C PHE A 147 -1.04 4.71 6.29
N PHE A 148 0.06 4.99 6.96
CA PHE A 148 0.41 6.31 7.49
C PHE A 148 1.39 6.96 6.52
N MET A 149 0.87 7.87 5.70
CA MET A 149 1.59 8.59 4.64
C MET A 149 2.20 9.85 5.26
N LEU A 150 3.53 9.91 5.39
CA LEU A 150 4.23 10.93 6.17
C LEU A 150 5.07 11.85 5.28
N ASP A 151 5.11 13.14 5.64
CA ASP A 151 6.07 14.09 5.08
C ASP A 151 7.37 14.06 5.90
N SER A 152 8.38 13.41 5.39
CA SER A 152 9.70 13.34 6.05
C SER A 152 10.60 14.55 5.78
N ASN A 153 10.17 15.49 4.92
CA ASN A 153 10.90 16.74 4.68
C ASN A 153 10.73 17.73 5.83
N ASP A 154 9.56 17.72 6.47
CA ASP A 154 9.23 18.58 7.60
C ASP A 154 8.47 17.79 8.67
N PHE A 155 9.20 16.99 9.45
CA PHE A 155 8.62 16.16 10.50
C PHE A 155 8.62 16.90 11.84
N GLY A 156 7.75 17.91 11.95
CA GLY A 156 7.59 18.75 13.13
C GLY A 156 6.59 18.22 14.15
N ARG A 157 6.40 19.00 15.24
CA ARG A 157 5.52 18.64 16.37
C ARG A 157 4.07 18.34 15.93
N THR A 158 3.52 19.10 15.01
CA THR A 158 2.13 18.93 14.54
C THR A 158 1.94 17.56 13.91
N GLN A 159 2.83 17.17 13.01
CA GLN A 159 2.77 15.86 12.36
C GLN A 159 3.06 14.73 13.36
N THR A 160 4.01 14.91 14.28
CA THR A 160 4.30 13.94 15.35
C THR A 160 3.05 13.68 16.21
N THR A 161 2.35 14.73 16.64
CA THR A 161 1.12 14.60 17.45
C THR A 161 0.00 13.91 16.66
N TRP A 162 -0.16 14.28 15.38
CA TRP A 162 -1.13 13.65 14.48
C TRP A 162 -0.83 12.15 14.31
N LEU A 163 0.43 11.81 14.05
CA LEU A 163 0.86 10.42 13.86
C LEU A 163 0.60 9.60 15.13
N GLU A 164 1.01 10.10 16.29
CA GLU A 164 0.80 9.42 17.56
C GLU A 164 -0.69 9.16 17.81
N ASN A 165 -1.54 10.16 17.63
CA ASN A 165 -2.98 10.00 17.79
C ASN A 165 -3.58 9.03 16.78
N SER A 166 -3.15 9.09 15.54
CA SER A 166 -3.61 8.20 14.47
C SER A 166 -3.21 6.75 14.72
N LEU A 167 -1.96 6.50 15.11
CA LEU A 167 -1.46 5.16 15.46
C LEU A 167 -2.17 4.59 16.68
N ARG A 168 -2.39 5.41 17.72
CA ARG A 168 -3.13 5.02 18.94
C ARG A 168 -4.56 4.63 18.64
N ALA A 169 -5.24 5.35 17.75
CA ALA A 169 -6.62 5.09 17.37
C ALA A 169 -6.76 3.90 16.42
N SER A 170 -5.71 3.54 15.70
CA SER A 170 -5.73 2.48 14.70
C SER A 170 -6.07 1.11 15.29
N ARG A 171 -7.01 0.43 14.66
CA ARG A 171 -7.38 -0.98 14.93
C ARG A 171 -7.02 -1.90 13.78
N ALA A 172 -6.33 -1.37 12.75
CA ALA A 172 -5.94 -2.15 11.59
C ALA A 172 -5.04 -3.32 11.98
N LYS A 173 -5.25 -4.44 11.31
CA LYS A 173 -4.44 -5.65 11.48
C LYS A 173 -2.97 -5.39 11.11
N TRP A 174 -2.76 -4.66 10.02
CA TRP A 174 -1.44 -4.26 9.54
C TRP A 174 -1.32 -2.73 9.54
N LYS A 175 -0.35 -2.21 10.26
CA LYS A 175 0.01 -0.79 10.27
C LYS A 175 1.27 -0.60 9.45
N ILE A 176 1.19 0.25 8.44
CA ILE A 176 2.24 0.45 7.45
C ILE A 176 2.59 1.94 7.42
N ALA A 177 3.85 2.27 7.56
CA ALA A 177 4.34 3.64 7.41
C ALA A 177 4.95 3.84 6.03
N VAL A 178 4.73 5.01 5.42
CA VAL A 178 5.32 5.39 4.13
C VAL A 178 5.88 6.81 4.25
N PHE A 179 7.14 6.98 3.90
CA PHE A 179 7.84 8.26 3.94
C PHE A 179 9.04 8.22 3.00
N HIS A 180 9.60 9.38 2.66
CA HIS A 180 10.66 9.43 1.64
C HIS A 180 12.05 9.09 2.21
N HIS A 181 12.53 9.84 3.21
CA HIS A 181 13.89 9.67 3.73
C HIS A 181 14.00 8.42 4.62
N PRO A 182 14.79 7.40 4.24
CA PRO A 182 14.85 6.14 4.98
C PRO A 182 15.47 6.34 6.36
N ILE A 183 14.83 5.79 7.41
CA ILE A 183 15.41 5.82 8.75
C ILE A 183 16.43 4.70 8.96
N TYR A 184 16.48 3.76 8.04
CA TYR A 184 17.49 2.72 7.89
C TYR A 184 17.80 2.54 6.41
N SER A 185 19.05 2.78 6.03
CA SER A 185 19.55 2.56 4.68
C SER A 185 21.06 2.33 4.69
N SER A 186 21.52 1.50 3.77
CA SER A 186 22.93 1.29 3.44
C SER A 186 23.32 2.00 2.12
N GLY A 187 22.43 2.79 1.53
CA GLY A 187 22.71 3.60 0.35
C GLY A 187 23.57 4.84 0.66
N GLU A 188 23.90 5.62 -0.36
CA GLU A 188 24.82 6.78 -0.28
C GLU A 188 24.35 7.84 0.71
N HIS A 189 23.03 8.16 0.71
CA HIS A 189 22.51 9.16 1.64
C HIS A 189 22.44 8.60 3.07
N GLY A 190 22.32 7.27 3.20
CA GLY A 190 22.31 6.57 4.47
C GLY A 190 21.06 6.79 5.30
N SER A 191 21.15 6.37 6.54
CA SER A 191 20.01 6.44 7.47
C SER A 191 19.74 7.86 7.97
N ALA A 192 18.50 8.33 7.89
CA ALA A 192 18.05 9.61 8.44
C ALA A 192 17.92 9.52 9.99
N ILE A 193 19.06 9.58 10.68
CA ILE A 193 19.18 9.35 12.14
C ILE A 193 18.29 10.30 12.95
N GLY A 194 18.19 11.58 12.54
CA GLY A 194 17.33 12.56 13.20
C GLY A 194 15.86 12.17 13.15
N LEU A 195 15.40 11.72 11.99
CA LEU A 195 14.04 11.23 11.77
C LEU A 195 13.80 9.90 12.49
N ARG A 196 14.78 8.98 12.49
CA ARG A 196 14.71 7.72 13.22
C ARG A 196 14.42 7.92 14.71
N LYS A 197 15.13 8.86 15.35
CA LYS A 197 14.92 9.18 16.77
C LYS A 197 13.49 9.63 17.10
N GLN A 198 12.76 10.15 16.10
CA GLN A 198 11.38 10.60 16.26
C GLN A 198 10.36 9.51 15.91
N LEU A 199 10.58 8.78 14.82
CA LEU A 199 9.62 7.80 14.30
C LEU A 199 9.68 6.44 15.00
N GLU A 200 10.87 5.90 15.23
CA GLU A 200 11.04 4.54 15.72
C GLU A 200 10.38 4.30 17.08
N PRO A 201 10.46 5.22 18.08
CA PRO A 201 9.76 5.05 19.34
C PRO A 201 8.23 4.98 19.16
N LEU A 202 7.66 5.76 18.23
CA LEU A 202 6.23 5.72 17.94
C LEU A 202 5.85 4.43 17.22
N PHE A 203 6.64 4.03 16.23
CA PHE A 203 6.40 2.81 15.46
C PHE A 203 6.43 1.56 16.35
N THR A 204 7.44 1.46 17.19
CA THR A 204 7.59 0.34 18.16
C THR A 204 6.44 0.33 19.16
N ARG A 205 6.12 1.49 19.75
CA ARG A 205 5.07 1.62 20.78
C ARG A 205 3.69 1.25 20.28
N TYR A 206 3.37 1.62 19.04
CA TYR A 206 2.02 1.45 18.48
C TYR A 206 1.91 0.32 17.46
N GLY A 207 2.96 -0.49 17.31
CA GLY A 207 2.95 -1.70 16.51
C GLY A 207 2.85 -1.45 15.00
N VAL A 208 3.70 -0.57 14.47
CA VAL A 208 3.92 -0.52 13.01
C VAL A 208 4.66 -1.79 12.60
N HIS A 209 4.24 -2.43 11.53
CA HIS A 209 4.79 -3.72 11.09
C HIS A 209 5.78 -3.56 9.93
N VAL A 210 5.48 -2.65 9.02
CA VAL A 210 6.25 -2.43 7.78
C VAL A 210 6.42 -0.95 7.53
N ALA A 211 7.58 -0.54 7.05
CA ALA A 211 7.85 0.79 6.57
C ALA A 211 8.46 0.77 5.17
N PHE A 212 7.94 1.61 4.27
CA PHE A 212 8.46 1.83 2.93
C PHE A 212 9.04 3.23 2.82
N SER A 213 10.21 3.34 2.19
CA SER A 213 10.90 4.59 1.91
C SER A 213 11.53 4.59 0.51
N GLY A 214 11.98 5.76 0.06
CA GLY A 214 12.73 5.98 -1.18
C GLY A 214 14.08 6.63 -0.91
N HIS A 215 14.40 7.72 -1.66
CA HIS A 215 15.54 8.59 -1.50
C HIS A 215 16.90 8.00 -1.87
N ASP A 216 17.30 6.87 -1.32
CA ASP A 216 18.42 6.10 -1.83
C ASP A 216 17.96 5.31 -3.05
N HIS A 217 18.64 5.51 -4.17
CA HIS A 217 18.23 4.96 -5.47
C HIS A 217 18.60 3.49 -5.62
N ILE A 218 18.18 2.69 -4.65
CA ILE A 218 18.45 1.26 -4.53
C ILE A 218 17.16 0.51 -4.12
N TYR A 219 17.21 -0.79 -4.22
CA TYR A 219 16.35 -1.68 -3.43
C TYR A 219 17.12 -2.15 -2.21
N GLU A 220 16.53 -2.03 -1.04
CA GLU A 220 17.03 -2.65 0.17
C GLU A 220 15.88 -3.15 1.05
N ARG A 221 15.98 -4.40 1.49
CA ARG A 221 15.24 -4.93 2.61
C ARG A 221 16.19 -5.10 3.78
N THR A 222 15.96 -4.37 4.84
CA THR A 222 16.80 -4.48 6.03
C THR A 222 16.55 -5.79 6.76
N LYS A 223 17.47 -6.21 7.60
CA LYS A 223 17.12 -7.09 8.73
C LYS A 223 16.08 -6.36 9.58
N PRO A 224 15.08 -7.05 10.17
CA PRO A 224 14.11 -6.37 11.01
C PRO A 224 14.77 -5.55 12.13
N GLN A 225 14.31 -4.32 12.32
CA GLN A 225 14.77 -3.43 13.38
C GLN A 225 13.62 -3.21 14.36
N GLN A 226 13.83 -3.49 15.64
CA GLN A 226 12.79 -3.41 16.70
C GLN A 226 11.50 -4.18 16.32
N GLY A 227 11.63 -5.30 15.60
CA GLY A 227 10.49 -6.08 15.11
C GLY A 227 9.76 -5.53 13.90
N ILE A 228 10.23 -4.42 13.32
CA ILE A 228 9.65 -3.75 12.15
C ILE A 228 10.47 -4.08 10.92
N GLN A 229 9.80 -4.40 9.80
CA GLN A 229 10.46 -4.60 8.51
C GLN A 229 10.52 -3.28 7.75
N TYR A 230 11.73 -2.87 7.38
CA TYR A 230 11.97 -1.67 6.56
C TYR A 230 12.37 -2.06 5.15
N PHE A 231 11.83 -1.32 4.18
CA PHE A 231 12.17 -1.41 2.76
C PHE A 231 12.56 -0.02 2.25
N VAL A 232 13.66 0.03 1.51
CA VAL A 232 13.99 1.14 0.62
C VAL A 232 13.66 0.69 -0.80
N SER A 233 12.77 1.39 -1.49
CA SER A 233 12.37 1.14 -2.87
C SER A 233 12.42 2.44 -3.65
N GLY A 234 13.64 2.94 -3.86
CA GLY A 234 13.93 4.26 -4.38
C GLY A 234 14.52 4.28 -5.79
N ALA A 235 14.33 3.24 -6.59
CA ALA A 235 14.91 3.21 -7.94
C ALA A 235 13.89 2.84 -9.04
N ALA A 236 12.69 3.45 -9.00
CA ALA A 236 11.71 3.18 -10.05
C ALA A 236 11.84 4.08 -11.30
N GLY A 237 12.76 5.02 -11.30
CA GLY A 237 13.06 5.86 -12.46
C GLY A 237 14.52 6.30 -12.55
N LYS A 238 15.30 5.95 -11.54
CA LYS A 238 16.71 6.30 -11.46
C LYS A 238 17.41 5.37 -10.48
N VAL A 239 18.27 4.50 -10.97
CA VAL A 239 19.12 3.63 -10.15
C VAL A 239 20.49 4.23 -9.95
N ARG A 240 21.12 3.92 -8.80
CA ARG A 240 22.50 4.30 -8.50
C ARG A 240 23.33 3.04 -8.22
N ARG A 241 24.02 2.58 -9.28
CA ARG A 241 24.79 1.33 -9.23
C ARG A 241 26.02 1.44 -8.35
N GLY A 242 26.28 0.43 -7.53
CA GLY A 242 27.42 0.37 -6.63
C GLY A 242 27.26 1.18 -5.35
N ASP A 243 26.04 1.61 -5.03
CA ASP A 243 25.75 2.52 -3.93
C ASP A 243 25.56 1.83 -2.57
N ILE A 244 25.35 0.52 -2.58
CA ILE A 244 25.06 -0.25 -1.36
C ILE A 244 26.34 -0.51 -0.56
N ASP A 245 26.44 0.00 0.68
CA ASP A 245 27.48 -0.40 1.62
C ASP A 245 27.20 -1.78 2.22
N LYS A 246 27.72 -2.81 1.57
CA LYS A 246 27.61 -4.20 2.00
C LYS A 246 28.23 -4.47 3.37
N ARG A 247 29.11 -3.57 3.87
CA ARG A 247 29.77 -3.69 5.19
C ARG A 247 28.89 -3.17 6.32
N SER A 248 27.82 -2.44 6.03
CA SER A 248 26.89 -1.93 7.04
C SER A 248 26.28 -3.04 7.89
N GLY A 249 26.16 -4.26 7.34
CA GLY A 249 25.50 -5.39 7.98
C GLY A 249 23.97 -5.21 8.16
N LEU A 250 23.41 -4.14 7.62
CA LEU A 250 21.99 -3.76 7.76
C LEU A 250 21.08 -4.60 6.88
N SER A 251 21.48 -4.82 5.62
CA SER A 251 20.65 -5.45 4.60
C SER A 251 20.45 -6.95 4.87
N ALA A 252 19.22 -7.42 4.70
CA ALA A 252 18.89 -8.83 4.51
C ALA A 252 18.88 -9.19 3.02
N ALA A 253 18.48 -8.27 2.16
CA ALA A 253 18.59 -8.31 0.70
C ALA A 253 18.78 -6.91 0.16
N SER A 254 19.48 -6.77 -0.96
CA SER A 254 19.70 -5.48 -1.60
C SER A 254 19.99 -5.65 -3.09
N PHE A 255 19.64 -4.63 -3.90
CA PHE A 255 19.81 -4.65 -5.34
C PHE A 255 19.94 -3.21 -5.88
N ASP A 256 20.98 -2.97 -6.68
CA ASP A 256 21.28 -1.68 -7.28
C ASP A 256 21.79 -1.80 -8.73
N ASP A 257 21.54 -2.95 -9.37
CA ASP A 257 21.99 -3.19 -10.75
C ASP A 257 20.99 -2.66 -11.80
N ASP A 258 19.70 -2.50 -11.44
CA ASP A 258 18.63 -2.09 -12.36
C ASP A 258 17.51 -1.35 -11.63
N ASN A 259 16.67 -0.64 -12.38
CA ASN A 259 15.45 -0.05 -11.82
C ASN A 259 14.48 -1.15 -11.37
N HIS A 260 13.62 -0.82 -10.41
CA HIS A 260 12.71 -1.82 -9.82
C HIS A 260 11.43 -1.17 -9.28
N TYR A 261 10.48 -2.02 -8.98
CA TYR A 261 9.29 -1.75 -8.17
C TYR A 261 9.00 -2.95 -7.29
N MET A 262 8.09 -2.78 -6.33
CA MET A 262 7.63 -3.89 -5.51
C MET A 262 6.16 -4.19 -5.76
N VAL A 263 5.78 -5.45 -5.53
CA VAL A 263 4.38 -5.89 -5.42
C VAL A 263 4.19 -6.50 -4.04
N ILE A 264 3.16 -6.06 -3.35
CA ILE A 264 2.81 -6.46 -1.99
C ILE A 264 1.42 -7.08 -2.00
N GLU A 265 1.26 -8.20 -1.34
CA GLU A 265 -0.03 -8.82 -1.06
C GLU A 265 -0.21 -8.97 0.44
N ILE A 266 -1.32 -8.47 0.98
CA ILE A 266 -1.63 -8.56 2.41
C ILE A 266 -2.91 -9.35 2.60
N ASP A 267 -2.88 -10.28 3.52
CA ASP A 267 -4.06 -10.92 4.10
C ASP A 267 -4.04 -10.84 5.65
N GLU A 268 -4.99 -11.48 6.31
CA GLU A 268 -5.07 -11.45 7.78
C GLU A 268 -3.84 -12.06 8.48
N LYS A 269 -3.08 -12.91 7.82
CA LYS A 269 -2.01 -13.70 8.43
C LYS A 269 -0.63 -13.22 8.06
N GLN A 270 -0.48 -12.61 6.88
CA GLN A 270 0.82 -12.36 6.31
C GLN A 270 0.85 -11.18 5.35
N VAL A 271 2.06 -10.66 5.14
CA VAL A 271 2.42 -9.74 4.07
C VAL A 271 3.42 -10.44 3.15
N GLY A 272 2.98 -10.83 1.96
CA GLY A 272 3.84 -11.30 0.90
C GLY A 272 4.42 -10.12 0.12
N PHE A 273 5.67 -10.22 -0.30
CA PHE A 273 6.30 -9.18 -1.12
C PHE A 273 7.19 -9.78 -2.23
N GLN A 274 7.31 -9.03 -3.30
CA GLN A 274 8.27 -9.25 -4.38
C GLN A 274 8.86 -7.90 -4.79
N ALA A 275 10.18 -7.83 -4.94
CA ALA A 275 10.87 -6.76 -5.65
C ALA A 275 11.19 -7.25 -7.06
N ILE A 276 10.82 -6.49 -8.07
CA ILE A 276 10.86 -6.90 -9.48
C ILE A 276 11.63 -5.82 -10.26
N SER A 277 12.67 -6.24 -10.98
CA SER A 277 13.45 -5.34 -11.82
C SER A 277 12.66 -4.86 -13.05
N GLU A 278 13.15 -3.80 -13.71
CA GLU A 278 12.62 -3.30 -14.99
C GLU A 278 12.54 -4.41 -16.05
N THR A 279 13.46 -5.37 -16.00
CA THR A 279 13.50 -6.51 -16.92
C THR A 279 12.57 -7.67 -16.52
N GLY A 280 11.84 -7.53 -15.40
CA GLY A 280 10.87 -8.52 -14.93
C GLY A 280 11.48 -9.64 -14.07
N VAL A 281 12.74 -9.52 -13.67
CA VAL A 281 13.39 -10.48 -12.77
C VAL A 281 12.96 -10.19 -11.33
N VAL A 282 12.54 -11.21 -10.59
CA VAL A 282 12.31 -11.11 -9.13
C VAL A 282 13.66 -11.13 -8.44
N VAL A 283 14.05 -9.98 -7.86
CA VAL A 283 15.37 -9.80 -7.21
C VAL A 283 15.33 -10.09 -5.71
N ASP A 284 14.16 -9.99 -5.09
CA ASP A 284 13.90 -10.43 -3.73
C ASP A 284 12.43 -10.77 -3.56
N SER A 285 12.13 -11.70 -2.66
CA SER A 285 10.75 -12.06 -2.31
C SER A 285 10.71 -12.71 -0.93
N GLY A 286 9.55 -12.65 -0.30
CA GLY A 286 9.35 -13.28 1.00
C GLY A 286 7.96 -13.07 1.56
N VAL A 287 7.80 -13.52 2.80
CA VAL A 287 6.57 -13.42 3.58
C VAL A 287 6.92 -12.93 4.98
N LEU A 288 6.19 -11.93 5.44
CA LEU A 288 6.25 -11.45 6.82
C LEU A 288 5.00 -11.95 7.56
N THR A 289 5.19 -12.51 8.73
CA THR A 289 4.11 -12.92 9.63
C THR A 289 4.17 -12.09 10.91
N GLN A 290 3.03 -11.82 11.51
CA GLN A 290 3.04 -11.26 12.87
C GLN A 290 3.55 -12.32 13.83
N ALA A 291 4.43 -11.92 14.75
CA ALA A 291 4.78 -12.81 15.88
C ALA A 291 3.49 -13.18 16.60
N GLN A 292 3.28 -14.47 16.87
CA GLN A 292 2.17 -14.88 17.71
C GLN A 292 2.41 -14.29 19.10
N SER A 293 1.54 -13.39 19.51
CA SER A 293 1.53 -12.77 20.85
C SER A 293 1.05 -13.75 21.92
#